data_5619c3810b8f60000630b8b5a666e84d
#
_entry.id   5619c3810b8f60000630b8b5a666e84d
#
_cell.length_a   1.000
_cell.length_b   1.000
_cell.length_c   1.000
_cell.angle_alpha   90.00
_cell.angle_beta   90.00
_cell.angle_gamma   90.00
#
_symmetry.space_group_name_H-M   'P 1'
#
loop_
_entity.id
_entity.type
_entity.pdbx_description
1 polymer ?
#
loop_
_entity_poly.entity_id
_entity_poly.type
_entity_poly.pdbx_seq_one_letter_code
_entity_poly.pdbx_strand_id
1 'polypeptide(L)'
;MGDCKKEQENRGFIERVDESSRAKRVHYIPHHGVEKNSTTTPIRIVYDCSCRQSERSPSLNDCLESTPPELNDLTTLLLRFRLGRYAVSTDIEKAFLHVGLHEDDRDATRFLWLSDPTDHKSQLVTYRFRVVLFGATCSHLFSMLHY
;
A
#
# COMPACT_ATOMS: atom_id res chain seq x y z
N MET A 1 -12.50 -3.16 11.89
CA MET A 1 -11.07 -3.22 11.53
C MET A 1 -10.64 -4.63 11.08
N GLY A 2 -11.04 -5.68 11.79
CA GLY A 2 -10.75 -7.08 11.42
C GLY A 2 -11.25 -7.47 10.03
N ASP A 3 -12.42 -7.02 9.62
CA ASP A 3 -13.00 -7.35 8.31
C ASP A 3 -12.22 -6.74 7.14
N CYS A 4 -11.70 -5.51 7.30
CA CYS A 4 -10.83 -4.88 6.29
C CYS A 4 -9.53 -5.67 6.08
N LYS A 5 -8.93 -6.18 7.17
CA LYS A 5 -7.74 -7.03 7.10
C LYS A 5 -8.04 -8.36 6.41
N LYS A 6 -9.15 -9.02 6.76
CA LYS A 6 -9.59 -10.26 6.12
C LYS A 6 -9.83 -10.08 4.63
N GLU A 7 -10.43 -8.95 4.22
CA GLU A 7 -10.61 -8.64 2.81
C GLU A 7 -9.27 -8.51 2.07
N GLN A 8 -8.28 -7.82 2.66
CA GLN A 8 -6.94 -7.69 2.07
C GLN A 8 -6.25 -9.05 1.90
N GLU A 9 -6.38 -9.93 2.90
CA GLU A 9 -5.83 -11.29 2.87
C GLU A 9 -6.52 -12.16 1.81
N ASN A 10 -7.86 -12.15 1.76
CA ASN A 10 -8.64 -12.90 0.79
C ASN A 10 -8.37 -12.47 -0.66
N ARG A 11 -8.10 -11.18 -0.88
CA ARG A 11 -7.70 -10.64 -2.20
C ARG A 11 -6.23 -10.88 -2.53
N GLY A 12 -5.46 -11.44 -1.61
CA GLY A 12 -4.04 -11.73 -1.81
C GLY A 12 -3.13 -10.49 -1.80
N PHE A 13 -3.59 -9.36 -1.24
CA PHE A 13 -2.78 -8.14 -1.12
C PHE A 13 -1.75 -8.24 0.00
N ILE A 14 -2.06 -9.03 1.03
CA ILE A 14 -1.18 -9.32 2.15
C ILE A 14 -1.05 -10.82 2.33
N GLU A 15 0.05 -11.24 2.94
CA GLU A 15 0.29 -12.63 3.31
C GLU A 15 0.88 -12.72 4.72
N ARG A 16 0.65 -13.86 5.37
CA ARG A 16 1.28 -14.17 6.66
C ARG A 16 2.75 -14.49 6.42
N VAL A 17 3.62 -13.94 7.26
CA VAL A 17 5.06 -14.23 7.21
C VAL A 17 5.34 -15.55 7.92
N ASP A 18 6.10 -16.42 7.26
CA ASP A 18 6.70 -17.58 7.91
C ASP A 18 7.95 -17.11 8.67
N GLU A 19 7.99 -17.31 9.99
CA GLU A 19 9.10 -16.91 10.85
C GLU A 19 10.42 -17.65 10.53
N SER A 20 10.34 -18.75 9.80
CA SER A 20 11.52 -19.47 9.31
C SER A 20 12.29 -18.75 8.21
N SER A 21 11.67 -17.77 7.56
CA SER A 21 12.27 -17.00 6.46
C SER A 21 13.32 -16.02 6.97
N ARG A 22 14.59 -16.23 6.60
CA ARG A 22 15.70 -15.30 6.84
C ARG A 22 15.66 -14.14 5.84
N ALA A 23 14.86 -13.13 6.13
CA ALA A 23 14.83 -11.91 5.31
C ALA A 23 16.09 -11.06 5.52
N LYS A 24 16.65 -10.52 4.44
CA LYS A 24 17.83 -9.62 4.49
C LYS A 24 17.49 -8.23 5.00
N ARG A 25 16.28 -7.76 4.73
CA ARG A 25 15.80 -6.42 5.10
C ARG A 25 14.41 -6.55 5.71
N VAL A 26 14.27 -6.13 6.94
CA VAL A 26 12.99 -6.20 7.65
C VAL A 26 12.65 -4.82 8.19
N HIS A 27 11.45 -4.36 7.89
CA HIS A 27 10.89 -3.14 8.48
C HIS A 27 9.42 -3.38 8.85
N TYR A 28 9.01 -2.83 9.99
CA TYR A 28 7.62 -2.93 10.48
C TYR A 28 6.93 -1.58 10.37
N ILE A 29 5.83 -1.55 9.63
CA ILE A 29 5.04 -0.36 9.39
C ILE A 29 3.98 -0.24 10.48
N PRO A 30 3.94 0.86 11.27
CA PRO A 30 2.84 1.14 12.16
C PRO A 30 1.55 1.38 11.37
N HIS A 31 0.43 1.03 11.98
CA HIS A 31 -0.88 1.25 11.36
C HIS A 31 -1.93 1.61 12.40
N HIS A 32 -2.96 2.31 11.97
CA HIS A 32 -4.10 2.69 12.78
C HIS A 32 -5.38 2.73 11.97
N GLY A 33 -6.51 2.64 12.65
CA GLY A 33 -7.83 2.79 12.03
C GLY A 33 -8.24 4.24 11.97
N VAL A 34 -8.76 4.67 10.82
CA VAL A 34 -9.39 5.98 10.66
C VAL A 34 -10.86 5.78 10.32
N GLU A 35 -11.73 6.44 11.07
CA GLU A 35 -13.16 6.46 10.78
C GLU A 35 -13.45 7.35 9.57
N LYS A 36 -14.31 6.87 8.70
CA LYS A 36 -14.78 7.60 7.53
C LYS A 36 -16.30 7.69 7.58
N ASN A 37 -16.85 8.86 7.27
CA ASN A 37 -18.29 9.04 7.05
C ASN A 37 -18.72 8.34 5.74
N SER A 38 -18.73 7.02 5.75
CA SER A 38 -19.14 6.18 4.63
C SER A 38 -19.97 5.02 5.15
N THR A 39 -21.09 4.78 4.50
CA THR A 39 -21.99 3.65 4.84
C THR A 39 -21.41 2.29 4.47
N THR A 40 -20.50 2.25 3.48
CA THR A 40 -19.95 0.99 2.94
C THR A 40 -18.63 0.58 3.59
N THR A 41 -17.81 1.54 4.03
CA THR A 41 -16.51 1.26 4.66
C THR A 41 -16.27 2.26 5.78
N PRO A 42 -16.85 2.03 6.97
CA PRO A 42 -16.77 2.99 8.08
C PRO A 42 -15.36 3.15 8.67
N ILE A 43 -14.51 2.12 8.54
CA ILE A 43 -13.14 2.15 9.07
C ILE A 43 -12.15 1.84 7.93
N ARG A 44 -11.13 2.69 7.81
CA ARG A 44 -10.01 2.50 6.91
C ARG A 44 -8.74 2.26 7.72
N ILE A 45 -7.93 1.27 7.32
CA ILE A 45 -6.60 1.06 7.89
C ILE A 45 -5.62 1.96 7.15
N VAL A 46 -4.87 2.76 7.91
CA VAL A 46 -3.79 3.61 7.41
C VAL A 46 -2.46 3.02 7.87
N TYR A 47 -1.57 2.77 6.93
CA TYR A 47 -0.21 2.31 7.17
C TYR A 47 0.73 3.50 7.05
N ASP A 48 1.48 3.80 8.12
CA ASP A 48 2.34 4.98 8.18
C ASP A 48 3.76 4.65 7.74
N CYS A 49 4.01 4.79 6.45
CA CYS A 49 5.34 4.60 5.86
C CYS A 49 6.33 5.74 6.18
N SER A 50 5.85 6.84 6.77
CA SER A 50 6.67 7.98 7.17
C SER A 50 7.10 7.91 8.63
N CYS A 51 6.57 6.95 9.38
CA CYS A 51 6.93 6.76 10.79
C CYS A 51 8.41 6.42 10.93
N ARG A 52 9.06 7.04 11.92
CA ARG A 52 10.46 6.84 12.28
C ARG A 52 10.56 6.29 13.69
N GLN A 53 11.48 5.37 13.92
CA GLN A 53 11.75 4.85 15.27
C GLN A 53 12.36 5.94 16.19
N SER A 54 13.14 6.85 15.62
CA SER A 54 13.73 8.02 16.28
C SER A 54 13.94 9.13 15.26
N GLU A 55 14.22 10.36 15.73
CA GLU A 55 14.52 11.51 14.84
C GLU A 55 15.67 11.24 13.85
N ARG A 56 16.61 10.38 14.23
CA ARG A 56 17.78 10.03 13.40
C ARG A 56 17.60 8.78 12.56
N SER A 57 16.53 8.03 12.77
CA SER A 57 16.26 6.81 12.00
C SER A 57 15.53 7.15 10.70
N PRO A 58 15.88 6.50 9.58
CA PRO A 58 15.11 6.67 8.35
C PRO A 58 13.72 6.05 8.50
N SER A 59 12.72 6.63 7.85
CA SER A 59 11.41 6.02 7.61
C SER A 59 11.50 5.07 6.41
N LEU A 60 10.46 4.27 6.19
CA LEU A 60 10.38 3.48 4.96
C LEU A 60 10.43 4.37 3.72
N ASN A 61 9.71 5.49 3.73
CA ASN A 61 9.67 6.44 2.62
C ASN A 61 11.02 7.08 2.30
N ASP A 62 11.90 7.27 3.29
CA ASP A 62 13.25 7.78 3.05
C ASP A 62 14.15 6.75 2.34
N CYS A 63 13.81 5.47 2.42
CA CYS A 63 14.56 4.37 1.82
C CYS A 63 14.04 3.96 0.45
N LEU A 64 12.86 4.46 0.06
CA LEU A 64 12.25 4.18 -1.24
C LEU A 64 12.76 5.14 -2.30
N GLU A 65 12.89 4.65 -3.52
CA GLU A 65 13.23 5.50 -4.65
C GLU A 65 12.10 6.52 -4.90
N SER A 66 12.48 7.79 -5.01
CA SER A 66 11.56 8.92 -5.17
C SER A 66 11.75 9.66 -6.49
N THR A 67 12.45 9.05 -7.46
CA THR A 67 12.65 9.67 -8.78
C THR A 67 11.28 9.89 -9.43
N PRO A 68 10.90 11.14 -9.78
CA PRO A 68 9.62 11.39 -10.42
C PRO A 68 9.58 10.70 -11.80
N PRO A 69 8.45 10.10 -12.18
CA PRO A 69 8.31 9.51 -13.51
C PRO A 69 8.31 10.60 -14.59
N GLU A 70 8.81 10.26 -15.76
CA GLU A 70 8.60 11.07 -16.94
C GLU A 70 7.12 10.97 -17.36
N LEU A 71 6.37 12.03 -17.12
CA LEU A 71 4.96 12.10 -17.48
C LEU A 71 4.78 12.70 -18.86
N ASN A 72 3.80 12.18 -19.60
CA ASN A 72 3.34 12.84 -20.81
C ASN A 72 2.80 14.24 -20.49
N ASP A 73 3.04 15.21 -21.36
CA ASP A 73 2.49 16.55 -21.19
C ASP A 73 0.97 16.52 -21.14
N LEU A 74 0.42 16.99 -20.02
CA LEU A 74 -1.02 17.00 -19.76
C LEU A 74 -1.78 17.81 -20.83
N THR A 75 -1.20 18.90 -21.32
CA THR A 75 -1.82 19.75 -22.34
C THR A 75 -2.01 18.97 -23.63
N THR A 76 -0.97 18.27 -24.06
CA THR A 76 -1.01 17.40 -25.24
C THR A 76 -2.03 16.27 -25.08
N LEU A 77 -2.09 15.64 -23.91
CA LEU A 77 -3.10 14.61 -23.61
C LEU A 77 -4.52 15.14 -23.72
N LEU A 78 -4.79 16.30 -23.12
CA LEU A 78 -6.11 16.94 -23.16
C LEU A 78 -6.52 17.38 -24.56
N LEU A 79 -5.58 17.86 -25.36
CA LEU A 79 -5.83 18.20 -26.76
C LEU A 79 -6.19 16.95 -27.58
N ARG A 80 -5.41 15.87 -27.43
CA ARG A 80 -5.69 14.59 -28.09
C ARG A 80 -7.04 14.00 -27.67
N PHE A 81 -7.38 14.08 -26.39
CA PHE A 81 -8.66 13.62 -25.87
C PHE A 81 -9.85 14.31 -26.55
N ARG A 82 -9.71 15.57 -26.98
CA ARG A 82 -10.76 16.37 -27.63
C ARG A 82 -10.84 16.16 -29.14
N LEU A 83 -9.84 15.51 -29.77
CA LEU A 83 -9.84 15.30 -31.23
C LEU A 83 -10.82 14.21 -31.66
N GLY A 84 -11.13 13.27 -30.79
CA GLY A 84 -12.04 12.16 -31.09
C GLY A 84 -13.51 12.58 -31.05
N ARG A 85 -14.33 11.92 -31.88
CA ARG A 85 -15.79 12.09 -31.85
C ARG A 85 -16.41 11.58 -30.55
N TYR A 86 -15.76 10.61 -29.93
CA TYR A 86 -16.15 10.00 -28.65
C TYR A 86 -14.97 10.05 -27.70
N ALA A 87 -15.23 10.39 -26.45
CA ALA A 87 -14.26 10.39 -25.38
C ALA A 87 -14.74 9.42 -24.28
N VAL A 88 -13.84 8.54 -23.83
CA VAL A 88 -14.12 7.58 -22.76
C VAL A 88 -13.13 7.83 -21.63
N SER A 89 -13.62 7.96 -20.42
CA SER A 89 -12.82 8.04 -19.20
C SER A 89 -13.22 6.92 -18.27
N THR A 90 -12.23 6.27 -17.64
CA THR A 90 -12.44 5.21 -16.66
C THR A 90 -11.46 5.38 -15.51
N ASP A 91 -11.82 4.86 -14.35
CA ASP A 91 -10.96 4.83 -13.17
C ASP A 91 -10.60 3.39 -12.83
N ILE A 92 -9.39 3.17 -12.33
CA ILE A 92 -8.93 1.86 -11.90
C ILE A 92 -9.12 1.74 -10.39
N GLU A 93 -10.08 0.91 -9.98
CA GLU A 93 -10.30 0.66 -8.56
C GLU A 93 -9.03 0.09 -7.91
N LYS A 94 -8.53 0.77 -6.87
CA LYS A 94 -7.38 0.31 -6.07
C LYS A 94 -6.11 0.09 -6.93
N ALA A 95 -5.85 0.97 -7.90
CA ALA A 95 -4.76 0.82 -8.88
C ALA A 95 -3.42 0.34 -8.29
N PHE A 96 -2.99 0.88 -7.14
CA PHE A 96 -1.74 0.49 -6.48
C PHE A 96 -1.71 -0.99 -6.05
N LEU A 97 -2.85 -1.51 -5.63
CA LEU A 97 -2.97 -2.90 -5.18
C LEU A 97 -2.92 -3.91 -6.33
N HIS A 98 -2.87 -3.44 -7.58
CA HIS A 98 -2.63 -4.29 -8.75
C HIS A 98 -1.15 -4.40 -9.13
N VAL A 99 -0.26 -3.65 -8.48
CA VAL A 99 1.18 -3.70 -8.71
C VAL A 99 1.83 -4.59 -7.66
N GLY A 100 2.42 -5.72 -8.09
CA GLY A 100 3.08 -6.67 -7.21
C GLY A 100 4.44 -6.16 -6.73
N LEU A 101 4.78 -6.43 -5.47
CA LEU A 101 6.12 -6.24 -4.92
C LEU A 101 6.98 -7.47 -5.23
N HIS A 102 8.26 -7.22 -5.57
CA HIS A 102 9.25 -8.28 -5.66
C HIS A 102 9.38 -9.00 -4.30
N GLU A 103 9.59 -10.31 -4.32
CA GLU A 103 9.57 -11.10 -3.09
C GLU A 103 10.62 -10.64 -2.06
N ASP A 104 11.81 -10.25 -2.53
CA ASP A 104 12.90 -9.76 -1.68
C ASP A 104 12.57 -8.43 -0.97
N ASP A 105 11.61 -7.65 -1.48
CA ASP A 105 11.22 -6.35 -0.95
C ASP A 105 10.00 -6.43 -0.02
N ARG A 106 9.23 -7.52 -0.06
CA ARG A 106 8.01 -7.66 0.75
C ARG A 106 8.26 -7.54 2.25
N ASP A 107 9.41 -8.02 2.73
CA ASP A 107 9.75 -7.98 4.14
C ASP A 107 10.05 -6.56 4.69
N ALA A 108 10.24 -5.59 3.81
CA ALA A 108 10.28 -4.17 4.17
C ALA A 108 8.88 -3.58 4.47
N THR A 109 7.82 -4.35 4.23
CA THR A 109 6.43 -3.92 4.39
C THR A 109 5.68 -4.73 5.45
N ARG A 110 6.39 -5.27 6.44
CA ARG A 110 5.78 -6.05 7.53
C ARG A 110 4.93 -5.17 8.44
N PHE A 111 3.91 -5.76 9.03
CA PHE A 111 3.12 -5.18 10.12
C PHE A 111 2.61 -6.27 11.05
N LEU A 112 2.26 -5.89 12.28
CA LEU A 112 1.79 -6.80 13.30
C LEU A 112 0.26 -6.71 13.40
N TRP A 113 -0.40 -7.84 13.57
CA TRP A 113 -1.84 -7.90 13.76
C TRP A 113 -2.19 -8.93 14.84
N LEU A 114 -3.23 -8.67 15.64
CA LEU A 114 -3.74 -9.65 16.59
C LEU A 114 -4.36 -10.84 15.84
N SER A 115 -4.05 -12.06 16.26
CA SER A 115 -4.64 -13.28 15.69
C SER A 115 -6.16 -13.28 15.84
N ASP A 116 -6.66 -12.78 16.98
CA ASP A 116 -8.05 -12.46 17.23
C ASP A 116 -8.19 -10.98 17.62
N PRO A 117 -8.76 -10.13 16.76
CA PRO A 117 -8.93 -8.70 17.05
C PRO A 117 -9.91 -8.41 18.20
N THR A 118 -10.69 -9.40 18.64
CA THR A 118 -11.64 -9.26 19.76
C THR A 118 -11.00 -9.56 21.11
N ASP A 119 -9.87 -10.27 21.11
CA ASP A 119 -9.09 -10.59 22.32
C ASP A 119 -7.75 -9.84 22.31
N HIS A 120 -7.62 -8.84 23.19
CA HIS A 120 -6.39 -8.04 23.35
C HIS A 120 -5.17 -8.85 23.82
N LYS A 121 -5.39 -10.07 24.33
CA LYS A 121 -4.34 -10.99 24.79
C LYS A 121 -3.95 -12.01 23.72
N SER A 122 -4.63 -11.98 22.56
CA SER A 122 -4.30 -12.90 21.47
C SER A 122 -2.90 -12.64 20.94
N GLN A 123 -2.29 -13.68 20.35
CA GLN A 123 -0.93 -13.59 19.81
C GLN A 123 -0.85 -12.57 18.66
N LEU A 124 0.26 -11.86 18.60
CA LEU A 124 0.61 -11.06 17.43
C LEU A 124 1.08 -11.97 16.30
N VAL A 125 0.55 -11.72 15.13
CA VAL A 125 0.91 -12.39 13.88
C VAL A 125 1.52 -11.37 12.94
N THR A 126 2.63 -11.73 12.33
CA THR A 126 3.30 -10.90 11.34
C THR A 126 2.69 -11.12 9.96
N TYR A 127 2.33 -10.03 9.31
CA TYR A 127 1.91 -9.97 7.92
C TYR A 127 2.88 -9.11 7.12
N ARG A 128 2.89 -9.27 5.79
CA ARG A 128 3.61 -8.40 4.85
C ARG A 128 2.75 -8.16 3.60
N PHE A 129 2.99 -7.06 2.90
CA PHE A 129 2.33 -6.78 1.64
C PHE A 129 2.98 -7.57 0.50
N ARG A 130 2.13 -8.03 -0.42
CA ARG A 130 2.53 -8.61 -1.72
C ARG A 130 2.47 -7.59 -2.84
N VAL A 131 1.84 -6.46 -2.59
CA VAL A 131 1.53 -5.41 -3.55
C VAL A 131 1.95 -4.05 -3.00
N VAL A 132 2.06 -3.07 -3.86
CA VAL A 132 2.36 -1.69 -3.47
C VAL A 132 1.23 -1.15 -2.59
N LEU A 133 1.59 -0.58 -1.44
CA LEU A 133 0.65 -0.08 -0.46
C LEU A 133 0.48 1.44 -0.56
N PHE A 134 -0.67 1.94 -0.14
CA PHE A 134 -0.91 3.36 0.03
C PHE A 134 -0.02 3.93 1.14
N GLY A 135 0.53 5.14 0.90
CA GLY A 135 1.42 5.83 1.84
C GLY A 135 2.90 5.64 1.55
N ALA A 136 3.27 4.66 0.71
CA ALA A 136 4.62 4.57 0.19
C ALA A 136 4.87 5.63 -0.89
N THR A 137 5.99 6.36 -0.81
CA THR A 137 6.34 7.44 -1.75
C THR A 137 6.36 6.93 -3.19
N CYS A 138 6.86 5.72 -3.42
CA CYS A 138 6.88 5.09 -4.74
C CYS A 138 5.49 4.72 -5.28
N SER A 139 4.44 4.70 -4.46
CA SER A 139 3.10 4.32 -4.92
C SER A 139 2.57 5.28 -5.99
N HIS A 140 2.87 6.57 -5.88
CA HIS A 140 2.50 7.57 -6.88
C HIS A 140 3.22 7.37 -8.21
N LEU A 141 4.45 6.83 -8.20
CA LEU A 141 5.23 6.55 -9.39
C LEU A 141 4.61 5.42 -10.22
N PHE A 142 4.16 4.35 -9.57
CA PHE A 142 3.57 3.19 -10.24
C PHE A 142 2.19 3.47 -10.84
N SER A 143 1.39 4.36 -10.24
CA SER A 143 0.07 4.72 -10.80
C SER A 143 0.17 5.48 -12.11
N MET A 144 1.32 6.09 -12.39
CA MET A 144 1.56 6.91 -13.58
C MET A 144 2.21 6.14 -14.74
N LEU A 145 2.80 4.96 -14.48
CA LEU A 145 3.47 4.13 -15.49
C LEU A 145 2.51 3.24 -16.30
N HIS A 146 1.22 3.21 -15.99
CA HIS A 146 0.24 2.32 -16.64
C HIS A 146 -0.67 3.04 -17.65
N TYR A 147 -0.28 4.23 -18.12
CA TYR A 147 -1.00 4.97 -19.18
C TYR A 147 -0.15 5.22 -20.43
#